data_d180d0099a4364abd660e6751feb5d58
#
_entry.id   d180d0099a4364abd660e6751feb5d58
#
_cell.length_a   1.000
_cell.length_b   1.000
_cell.length_c   1.000
_cell.angle_alpha   90.00
_cell.angle_beta   90.00
_cell.angle_gamma   90.00
#
_symmetry.space_group_name_H-M   'P 1'
#
loop_
_entity.id
_entity.type
_entity.pdbx_description
1 polymer ?
#
loop_
_entity_poly.entity_id
_entity_poly.type
_entity_poly.pdbx_seq_one_letter_code
_entity_poly.pdbx_strand_id
1 'polypeptide(L)'
;MEEMLQNRNKLLLDILQEEKSSGYAGGIYHKTQIELTYNSNHIEGSSLTHEQTRYIFETNTIGVEDGSLNVDDVIETANHFRLVSLIIDNAKSTLTQEFIKKLHLLLKNGTSDSRRDWFVVGDYKKLPNEVGGMHTTPPEEVSGKMKELLDEYNAKEEKSLDDVLDFHVKFEKIHQFQDGNGRV
;
A
#
# COMPACT_ATOMS: atom_id res chain seq x y z
N MET A 1 -32.93 14.39 -5.88
CA MET A 1 -33.55 13.11 -5.47
C MET A 1 -33.18 11.99 -6.42
N GLU A 2 -33.15 12.20 -7.74
CA GLU A 2 -32.68 11.21 -8.75
C GLU A 2 -31.19 10.88 -8.60
N GLU A 3 -30.31 11.85 -8.36
CA GLU A 3 -28.87 11.60 -8.11
C GLU A 3 -28.60 10.74 -6.86
N MET A 4 -29.40 10.91 -5.78
CA MET A 4 -29.29 10.06 -4.59
C MET A 4 -29.78 8.62 -4.84
N LEU A 5 -30.67 8.38 -5.81
CA LEU A 5 -31.14 7.06 -6.20
C LEU A 5 -30.18 6.33 -7.13
N GLN A 6 -29.48 7.08 -8.01
CA GLN A 6 -28.44 6.51 -8.88
C GLN A 6 -27.22 5.99 -8.10
N ASN A 7 -26.88 6.59 -6.95
CA ASN A 7 -25.74 6.16 -6.12
C ASN A 7 -25.99 4.86 -5.34
N ARG A 8 -27.24 4.42 -5.19
CA ARG A 8 -27.57 3.22 -4.39
C ARG A 8 -27.09 1.89 -5.00
N ASN A 9 -26.77 1.85 -6.29
CA ASN A 9 -26.36 0.65 -7.01
C ASN A 9 -24.91 0.70 -7.51
N LYS A 10 -24.14 1.76 -7.22
CA LYS A 10 -22.73 1.82 -7.59
C LYS A 10 -21.91 1.00 -6.62
N LEU A 11 -20.99 0.18 -7.14
CA LEU A 11 -19.99 -0.50 -6.34
C LEU A 11 -19.02 0.53 -5.75
N LEU A 12 -18.48 0.24 -4.57
CA LEU A 12 -17.49 1.11 -3.92
C LEU A 12 -16.34 1.50 -4.86
N LEU A 13 -15.82 0.55 -5.63
CA LEU A 13 -14.74 0.80 -6.58
C LEU A 13 -15.14 1.84 -7.64
N ASP A 14 -16.36 1.78 -8.18
CA ASP A 14 -16.83 2.73 -9.19
C ASP A 14 -16.91 4.15 -8.60
N ILE A 15 -17.34 4.28 -7.33
CA ILE A 15 -17.36 5.57 -6.62
C ILE A 15 -15.94 6.10 -6.43
N LEU A 16 -15.01 5.25 -5.97
CA LEU A 16 -13.62 5.65 -5.78
C LEU A 16 -12.96 6.13 -7.09
N GLN A 17 -13.21 5.43 -8.20
CA GLN A 17 -12.68 5.80 -9.52
C GLN A 17 -13.29 7.10 -10.06
N GLU A 18 -14.59 7.30 -9.87
CA GLU A 18 -15.30 8.51 -10.28
C GLU A 18 -14.83 9.75 -9.49
N GLU A 19 -14.77 9.64 -8.15
CA GLU A 19 -14.31 10.73 -7.29
C GLU A 19 -12.83 11.06 -7.55
N LYS A 20 -11.99 10.05 -7.77
CA LYS A 20 -10.60 10.23 -8.17
C LYS A 20 -10.50 11.01 -9.49
N SER A 21 -11.24 10.60 -10.51
CA SER A 21 -11.18 11.20 -11.84
C SER A 21 -11.71 12.64 -11.87
N SER A 22 -12.73 12.93 -11.05
CA SER A 22 -13.33 14.27 -10.94
C SER A 22 -12.56 15.21 -10.01
N GLY A 23 -11.61 14.69 -9.20
CA GLY A 23 -10.94 15.48 -8.17
C GLY A 23 -11.86 15.93 -7.05
N TYR A 24 -12.95 15.19 -6.77
CA TYR A 24 -13.94 15.58 -5.78
C TYR A 24 -13.35 15.59 -4.36
N ALA A 25 -13.24 16.77 -3.75
CA ALA A 25 -12.72 16.93 -2.40
C ALA A 25 -13.78 16.57 -1.35
N GLY A 26 -13.35 15.86 -0.30
CA GLY A 26 -14.20 15.48 0.83
C GLY A 26 -15.07 14.24 0.61
N GLY A 27 -14.97 13.57 -0.56
CA GLY A 27 -15.62 12.30 -0.85
C GLY A 27 -14.97 11.10 -0.18
N ILE A 28 -15.46 9.91 -0.53
CA ILE A 28 -14.92 8.67 0.05
C ILE A 28 -13.49 8.38 -0.42
N TYR A 29 -13.16 8.68 -1.69
CA TYR A 29 -11.79 8.57 -2.20
C TYR A 29 -10.83 9.44 -1.41
N HIS A 30 -11.17 10.72 -1.23
CA HIS A 30 -10.37 11.69 -0.47
C HIS A 30 -10.11 11.20 0.97
N LYS A 31 -11.17 10.78 1.67
CA LYS A 31 -11.07 10.25 3.03
C LYS A 31 -10.25 8.97 3.08
N THR A 32 -10.49 8.03 2.17
CA THR A 32 -9.74 6.77 2.10
C THR A 32 -8.25 7.02 1.89
N GLN A 33 -7.88 7.96 1.02
CA GLN A 33 -6.47 8.32 0.81
C GLN A 33 -5.81 8.76 2.11
N ILE A 34 -6.42 9.69 2.83
CA ILE A 34 -5.84 10.25 4.05
C ILE A 34 -5.79 9.21 5.17
N GLU A 35 -6.93 8.56 5.47
CA GLU A 35 -7.06 7.62 6.59
C GLU A 35 -6.18 6.38 6.38
N LEU A 36 -6.23 5.76 5.19
CA LEU A 36 -5.44 4.56 4.91
C LEU A 36 -3.95 4.88 4.95
N THR A 37 -3.54 6.00 4.34
CA THR A 37 -2.12 6.38 4.31
C THR A 37 -1.61 6.72 5.71
N TYR A 38 -2.35 7.49 6.48
CA TYR A 38 -1.97 7.79 7.86
C TYR A 38 -1.82 6.52 8.70
N ASN A 39 -2.88 5.70 8.75
CA ASN A 39 -2.88 4.51 9.61
C ASN A 39 -1.79 3.50 9.19
N SER A 40 -1.63 3.23 7.90
CA SER A 40 -0.62 2.28 7.41
C SER A 40 0.80 2.74 7.74
N ASN A 41 1.12 4.01 7.50
CA ASN A 41 2.45 4.53 7.84
C ASN A 41 2.67 4.64 9.36
N HIS A 42 1.65 4.99 10.13
CA HIS A 42 1.74 5.09 11.58
C HIS A 42 2.00 3.74 12.24
N ILE A 43 1.36 2.66 11.78
CA ILE A 43 1.63 1.28 12.22
C ILE A 43 3.08 0.88 11.96
N GLU A 44 3.66 1.34 10.85
CA GLU A 44 5.05 1.09 10.45
C GLU A 44 6.06 2.07 11.09
N GLY A 45 5.60 2.93 12.00
CA GLY A 45 6.46 3.78 12.82
C GLY A 45 6.67 5.20 12.30
N SER A 46 5.93 5.64 11.29
CA SER A 46 5.98 7.04 10.85
C SER A 46 5.57 8.00 11.99
N SER A 47 6.32 9.07 12.12
CA SER A 47 6.11 10.12 13.12
C SER A 47 5.15 11.21 12.65
N LEU A 48 4.70 11.18 11.39
CA LEU A 48 3.78 12.18 10.86
C LEU A 48 2.41 12.12 11.55
N THR A 49 1.87 13.29 11.87
CA THR A 49 0.51 13.41 12.39
C THR A 49 -0.52 13.20 11.28
N HIS A 50 -1.75 12.91 11.67
CA HIS A 50 -2.88 12.83 10.71
C HIS A 50 -3.05 14.14 9.93
N GLU A 51 -2.90 15.28 10.61
CA GLU A 51 -2.99 16.61 10.01
C GLU A 51 -1.89 16.85 8.96
N GLN A 52 -0.65 16.46 9.27
CA GLN A 52 0.47 16.54 8.34
C GLN A 52 0.27 15.63 7.12
N THR A 53 -0.23 14.42 7.34
CA THR A 53 -0.60 13.49 6.25
C THR A 53 -1.67 14.13 5.35
N ARG A 54 -2.68 14.75 5.93
CA ARG A 54 -3.73 15.47 5.20
C ARG A 54 -3.16 16.64 4.37
N TYR A 55 -2.29 17.48 4.95
CA TYR A 55 -1.67 18.58 4.24
C TYR A 55 -0.81 18.12 3.05
N ILE A 56 -0.05 17.03 3.21
CA ILE A 56 0.71 16.47 2.10
C ILE A 56 -0.23 16.08 0.96
N PHE A 57 -1.36 15.45 1.27
CA PHE A 57 -2.33 15.04 0.25
C PHE A 57 -3.02 16.23 -0.43
N GLU A 58 -3.56 17.16 0.36
CA GLU A 58 -4.41 18.24 -0.14
C GLU A 58 -3.62 19.38 -0.79
N THR A 59 -2.43 19.68 -0.28
CA THR A 59 -1.71 20.92 -0.63
C THR A 59 -0.27 20.68 -1.10
N ASN A 60 0.22 19.44 -1.01
CA ASN A 60 1.63 19.08 -1.25
C ASN A 60 2.60 19.93 -0.38
N THR A 61 2.17 20.26 0.83
CA THR A 61 2.95 20.99 1.83
C THR A 61 2.96 20.24 3.15
N ILE A 62 3.85 20.62 4.06
CA ILE A 62 3.91 20.08 5.40
C ILE A 62 4.20 21.20 6.40
N GLY A 63 3.39 21.28 7.45
CA GLY A 63 3.61 22.18 8.57
C GLY A 63 4.55 21.56 9.60
N VAL A 64 5.54 22.31 10.04
CA VAL A 64 6.42 21.95 11.16
C VAL A 64 6.30 23.06 12.19
N GLU A 65 5.72 22.76 13.34
CA GLU A 65 5.60 23.75 14.41
C GLU A 65 6.90 23.85 15.20
N ASP A 66 7.43 22.69 15.63
CA ASP A 66 8.69 22.58 16.35
C ASP A 66 9.40 21.25 16.04
N GLY A 67 10.75 21.27 16.00
CA GLY A 67 11.56 20.05 15.85
C GLY A 67 11.96 19.75 14.42
N SER A 68 12.14 18.44 14.13
CA SER A 68 12.54 17.94 12.81
C SER A 68 11.59 16.82 12.38
N LEU A 69 11.39 16.69 11.07
CA LEU A 69 10.66 15.58 10.45
C LEU A 69 11.64 14.61 9.82
N ASN A 70 11.31 13.33 9.89
CA ASN A 70 12.00 12.33 9.12
C ASN A 70 11.61 12.50 7.63
N VAL A 71 12.61 12.71 6.79
CA VAL A 71 12.38 12.91 5.34
C VAL A 71 11.81 11.66 4.69
N ASP A 72 12.21 10.47 5.15
CA ASP A 72 11.67 9.22 4.62
C ASP A 72 10.18 9.07 4.94
N ASP A 73 9.71 9.49 6.13
CA ASP A 73 8.28 9.49 6.47
C ASP A 73 7.46 10.35 5.48
N VAL A 74 8.00 11.52 5.10
CA VAL A 74 7.35 12.42 4.13
C VAL A 74 7.31 11.79 2.73
N ILE A 75 8.44 11.22 2.28
CA ILE A 75 8.55 10.58 0.97
C ILE A 75 7.62 9.36 0.90
N GLU A 76 7.65 8.48 1.89
CA GLU A 76 6.81 7.28 1.93
C GLU A 76 5.33 7.64 2.00
N THR A 77 4.96 8.67 2.74
CA THR A 77 3.56 9.16 2.78
C THR A 77 3.11 9.65 1.40
N ALA A 78 3.90 10.48 0.73
CA ALA A 78 3.58 10.94 -0.62
C ALA A 78 3.52 9.79 -1.64
N ASN A 79 4.41 8.82 -1.51
CA ASN A 79 4.45 7.62 -2.34
C ASN A 79 3.25 6.71 -2.07
N HIS A 80 2.82 6.57 -0.82
CA HIS A 80 1.68 5.74 -0.44
C HIS A 80 0.35 6.25 -1.05
N PHE A 81 0.15 7.55 -1.15
CA PHE A 81 -1.00 8.10 -1.89
C PHE A 81 -1.02 7.65 -3.36
N ARG A 82 0.15 7.64 -4.01
CA ARG A 82 0.28 7.16 -5.40
C ARG A 82 0.05 5.65 -5.50
N LEU A 83 0.51 4.91 -4.49
CA LEU A 83 0.31 3.47 -4.38
C LEU A 83 -1.18 3.13 -4.28
N VAL A 84 -1.92 3.74 -3.36
CA VAL A 84 -3.37 3.54 -3.21
C VAL A 84 -4.11 3.93 -4.50
N SER A 85 -3.73 5.03 -5.14
CA SER A 85 -4.26 5.42 -6.45
C SER A 85 -4.05 4.34 -7.53
N LEU A 86 -2.84 3.75 -7.56
CA LEU A 86 -2.50 2.70 -8.53
C LEU A 86 -3.29 1.41 -8.26
N ILE A 87 -3.51 1.05 -6.98
CA ILE A 87 -4.33 -0.10 -6.60
C ILE A 87 -5.77 0.09 -7.09
N ILE A 88 -6.38 1.26 -6.86
CA ILE A 88 -7.75 1.57 -7.29
C ILE A 88 -7.88 1.45 -8.82
N ASP A 89 -6.89 1.93 -9.58
CA ASP A 89 -6.88 1.84 -11.04
C ASP A 89 -6.79 0.39 -11.55
N ASN A 90 -6.13 -0.48 -10.79
CA ASN A 90 -5.85 -1.86 -11.18
C ASN A 90 -6.67 -2.90 -10.41
N ALA A 91 -7.66 -2.49 -9.62
CA ALA A 91 -8.40 -3.37 -8.72
C ALA A 91 -9.13 -4.54 -9.40
N LYS A 92 -9.42 -4.45 -10.71
CA LYS A 92 -10.03 -5.51 -11.53
C LYS A 92 -9.01 -6.39 -12.25
N SER A 93 -7.72 -6.07 -12.15
CA SER A 93 -6.65 -6.82 -12.81
C SER A 93 -6.23 -8.03 -11.98
N THR A 94 -5.72 -9.06 -12.65
CA THR A 94 -5.11 -10.21 -11.97
C THR A 94 -3.92 -9.75 -11.14
N LEU A 95 -3.84 -10.21 -9.89
CA LEU A 95 -2.73 -9.90 -9.00
C LEU A 95 -1.49 -10.71 -9.42
N THR A 96 -0.39 -10.04 -9.66
CA THR A 96 0.88 -10.65 -10.12
C THR A 96 2.06 -10.23 -9.25
N GLN A 97 3.13 -11.02 -9.29
CA GLN A 97 4.38 -10.68 -8.60
C GLN A 97 4.95 -9.35 -9.09
N GLU A 98 4.87 -9.08 -10.39
CA GLU A 98 5.33 -7.84 -11.00
C GLU A 98 4.56 -6.63 -10.49
N PHE A 99 3.23 -6.77 -10.31
CA PHE A 99 2.42 -5.70 -9.76
C PHE A 99 2.77 -5.43 -8.29
N ILE A 100 2.93 -6.47 -7.47
CA ILE A 100 3.35 -6.35 -6.06
C ILE A 100 4.74 -5.69 -5.96
N LYS A 101 5.70 -6.11 -6.78
CA LYS A 101 7.02 -5.47 -6.85
C LYS A 101 6.95 -4.01 -7.29
N LYS A 102 6.04 -3.68 -8.22
CA LYS A 102 5.80 -2.30 -8.65
C LYS A 102 5.22 -1.44 -7.51
N LEU A 103 4.34 -1.98 -6.68
CA LEU A 103 3.84 -1.27 -5.49
C LEU A 103 5.00 -0.96 -4.52
N HIS A 104 5.85 -1.95 -4.24
CA HIS A 104 7.04 -1.75 -3.40
C HIS A 104 8.02 -0.74 -4.00
N LEU A 105 8.27 -0.80 -5.32
CA LEU A 105 9.09 0.19 -6.02
C LEU A 105 8.54 1.60 -5.82
N LEU A 106 7.23 1.77 -5.97
CA LEU A 106 6.57 3.06 -5.81
C LEU A 106 6.68 3.56 -4.36
N LEU A 107 6.46 2.69 -3.37
CA LEU A 107 6.49 3.04 -1.95
C LEU A 107 7.88 3.53 -1.52
N LYS A 108 8.92 2.76 -1.84
CA LYS A 108 10.28 2.98 -1.31
C LYS A 108 11.15 3.85 -2.22
N ASN A 109 10.65 4.30 -3.37
CA ASN A 109 11.43 5.14 -4.28
C ASN A 109 11.79 6.49 -3.66
N GLY A 110 13.07 6.84 -3.70
CA GLY A 110 13.60 8.12 -3.19
C GLY A 110 13.88 8.15 -1.68
N THR A 111 13.56 7.10 -0.94
CA THR A 111 13.90 6.98 0.49
C THR A 111 15.40 6.77 0.71
N SER A 112 15.86 6.90 1.95
CA SER A 112 17.25 6.58 2.31
C SER A 112 17.61 5.12 2.05
N ASP A 113 16.64 4.20 2.21
CA ASP A 113 16.81 2.79 1.91
C ASP A 113 17.14 2.53 0.44
N SER A 114 16.54 3.31 -0.48
CA SER A 114 16.81 3.19 -1.91
C SER A 114 18.28 3.45 -2.32
N ARG A 115 19.08 4.01 -1.41
CA ARG A 115 20.52 4.30 -1.61
C ARG A 115 21.44 3.25 -1.00
N ARG A 116 20.87 2.21 -0.38
CA ARG A 116 21.65 1.14 0.27
C ARG A 116 21.83 -0.04 -0.70
N ASP A 117 23.06 -0.48 -0.94
CA ASP A 117 23.37 -1.54 -1.90
C ASP A 117 22.70 -2.89 -1.59
N TRP A 118 22.42 -3.15 -0.33
CA TRP A 118 21.77 -4.40 0.11
C TRP A 118 20.23 -4.33 0.11
N PHE A 119 19.64 -3.13 0.01
CA PHE A 119 18.20 -2.93 -0.02
C PHE A 119 17.70 -2.85 -1.47
N VAL A 120 16.89 -3.82 -1.88
CA VAL A 120 16.40 -3.87 -3.25
C VAL A 120 15.00 -3.27 -3.33
N VAL A 121 14.90 -2.07 -3.88
CA VAL A 121 13.63 -1.40 -4.11
C VAL A 121 12.95 -2.00 -5.33
N GLY A 122 11.71 -2.49 -5.15
CA GLY A 122 10.94 -3.09 -6.25
C GLY A 122 11.32 -4.53 -6.57
N ASP A 123 12.06 -5.21 -5.69
CA ASP A 123 12.31 -6.63 -5.79
C ASP A 123 12.35 -7.27 -4.41
N TYR A 124 12.31 -8.61 -4.37
CA TYR A 124 12.30 -9.37 -3.14
C TYR A 124 13.59 -9.23 -2.35
N LYS A 125 13.47 -9.41 -1.03
CA LYS A 125 14.60 -9.32 -0.10
C LYS A 125 15.75 -10.25 -0.48
N LYS A 126 16.96 -9.79 -0.21
CA LYS A 126 18.21 -10.57 -0.39
C LYS A 126 18.77 -11.05 0.95
N LEU A 127 18.38 -10.43 2.05
CA LEU A 127 18.84 -10.79 3.37
C LEU A 127 17.67 -11.36 4.19
N PRO A 128 17.92 -12.36 5.04
CA PRO A 128 16.93 -12.84 6.00
C PRO A 128 16.44 -11.70 6.90
N ASN A 129 15.18 -11.74 7.26
CA ASN A 129 14.60 -10.83 8.25
C ASN A 129 13.72 -11.60 9.24
N GLU A 130 13.36 -10.92 10.31
CA GLU A 130 12.54 -11.45 11.40
C GLU A 130 11.40 -10.48 11.72
N VAL A 131 10.28 -11.01 12.14
CA VAL A 131 9.13 -10.25 12.63
C VAL A 131 8.71 -10.82 13.98
N GLY A 132 8.72 -9.98 15.01
CA GLY A 132 8.34 -10.41 16.35
C GLY A 132 9.21 -11.56 16.92
N GLY A 133 10.49 -11.66 16.50
CA GLY A 133 11.41 -12.73 16.91
C GLY A 133 11.20 -14.05 16.15
N MET A 134 10.37 -14.07 15.13
CA MET A 134 10.16 -15.24 14.25
C MET A 134 10.83 -15.00 12.89
N HIS A 135 11.55 -16.02 12.42
CA HIS A 135 12.11 -16.01 11.06
C HIS A 135 11.00 -16.04 10.03
N THR A 136 11.12 -15.19 9.02
CA THR A 136 10.23 -15.16 7.87
C THR A 136 10.73 -16.10 6.78
N THR A 137 10.05 -16.19 5.63
CA THR A 137 10.50 -17.01 4.50
C THR A 137 11.94 -16.64 4.09
N PRO A 138 12.86 -17.60 3.94
CA PRO A 138 14.22 -17.35 3.47
C PRO A 138 14.22 -16.69 2.08
N PRO A 139 15.17 -15.78 1.77
CA PRO A 139 15.19 -15.03 0.51
C PRO A 139 15.08 -15.90 -0.75
N GLU A 140 15.76 -17.03 -0.77
CA GLU A 140 15.79 -17.99 -1.90
C GLU A 140 14.44 -18.67 -2.15
N GLU A 141 13.56 -18.74 -1.15
CA GLU A 141 12.24 -19.37 -1.24
C GLU A 141 11.12 -18.36 -1.56
N VAL A 142 11.37 -17.05 -1.35
CA VAL A 142 10.33 -16.02 -1.47
C VAL A 142 9.61 -16.07 -2.81
N SER A 143 10.34 -16.11 -3.92
CA SER A 143 9.73 -16.08 -5.26
C SER A 143 8.84 -17.29 -5.52
N GLY A 144 9.24 -18.48 -5.04
CA GLY A 144 8.44 -19.70 -5.13
C GLY A 144 7.17 -19.62 -4.29
N LYS A 145 7.30 -19.16 -3.03
CA LYS A 145 6.15 -19.01 -2.12
C LYS A 145 5.15 -17.97 -2.61
N MET A 146 5.64 -16.87 -3.15
CA MET A 146 4.77 -15.84 -3.75
C MET A 146 4.04 -16.37 -4.98
N LYS A 147 4.72 -17.18 -5.82
CA LYS A 147 4.06 -17.81 -6.96
C LYS A 147 2.96 -18.75 -6.51
N GLU A 148 3.23 -19.66 -5.57
CA GLU A 148 2.25 -20.60 -5.02
C GLU A 148 1.03 -19.85 -4.46
N LEU A 149 1.25 -18.80 -3.65
CA LEU A 149 0.18 -18.00 -3.05
C LEU A 149 -0.69 -17.31 -4.11
N LEU A 150 -0.07 -16.71 -5.12
CA LEU A 150 -0.78 -16.00 -6.18
C LEU A 150 -1.54 -16.97 -7.10
N ASP A 151 -0.95 -18.12 -7.44
CA ASP A 151 -1.63 -19.15 -8.24
C ASP A 151 -2.87 -19.67 -7.50
N GLU A 152 -2.77 -19.96 -6.19
CA GLU A 152 -3.91 -20.39 -5.35
C GLU A 152 -5.02 -19.31 -5.31
N TYR A 153 -4.64 -18.05 -5.08
CA TYR A 153 -5.59 -16.94 -4.98
C TYR A 153 -6.28 -16.63 -6.31
N ASN A 154 -5.51 -16.61 -7.40
CA ASN A 154 -6.02 -16.27 -8.72
C ASN A 154 -6.86 -17.41 -9.35
N ALA A 155 -6.69 -18.66 -8.92
CA ALA A 155 -7.50 -19.79 -9.39
C ALA A 155 -8.97 -19.67 -9.00
N LYS A 156 -9.31 -18.87 -8.00
CA LYS A 156 -10.68 -18.65 -7.55
C LYS A 156 -11.32 -17.55 -8.39
N GLU A 157 -12.43 -17.85 -9.09
CA GLU A 157 -13.19 -16.84 -9.86
C GLU A 157 -13.85 -15.83 -8.91
N GLU A 158 -14.54 -16.32 -7.89
CA GLU A 158 -15.12 -15.49 -6.83
C GLU A 158 -14.31 -15.64 -5.54
N LYS A 159 -14.07 -14.54 -4.87
CA LYS A 159 -13.28 -14.48 -3.64
C LYS A 159 -14.17 -14.04 -2.48
N SER A 160 -14.29 -14.90 -1.49
CA SER A 160 -14.96 -14.57 -0.23
C SER A 160 -14.06 -13.69 0.65
N LEU A 161 -14.61 -13.12 1.71
CA LEU A 161 -13.83 -12.42 2.72
C LEU A 161 -12.77 -13.33 3.35
N ASP A 162 -13.10 -14.58 3.61
CA ASP A 162 -12.17 -15.57 4.18
C ASP A 162 -10.98 -15.82 3.23
N ASP A 163 -11.21 -15.86 1.92
CA ASP A 163 -10.13 -15.98 0.93
C ASP A 163 -9.17 -14.79 0.94
N VAL A 164 -9.72 -13.59 1.10
CA VAL A 164 -8.91 -12.37 1.21
C VAL A 164 -8.10 -12.36 2.51
N LEU A 165 -8.70 -12.75 3.63
CA LEU A 165 -8.03 -12.83 4.92
C LEU A 165 -6.93 -13.92 4.93
N ASP A 166 -7.21 -15.08 4.35
CA ASP A 166 -6.22 -16.17 4.23
C ASP A 166 -5.04 -15.76 3.35
N PHE A 167 -5.32 -15.10 2.21
CA PHE A 167 -4.29 -14.52 1.37
C PHE A 167 -3.43 -13.52 2.16
N HIS A 168 -4.04 -12.58 2.86
CA HIS A 168 -3.34 -11.56 3.64
C HIS A 168 -2.42 -12.19 4.70
N VAL A 169 -2.93 -13.17 5.47
CA VAL A 169 -2.14 -13.86 6.50
C VAL A 169 -0.95 -14.60 5.89
N LYS A 170 -1.14 -15.29 4.76
CA LYS A 170 -0.06 -16.00 4.06
C LYS A 170 0.96 -15.02 3.48
N PHE A 171 0.50 -13.91 2.91
CA PHE A 171 1.33 -12.85 2.35
C PHE A 171 2.22 -12.23 3.43
N GLU A 172 1.65 -11.84 4.57
CA GLU A 172 2.40 -11.30 5.70
C GLU A 172 3.43 -12.30 6.28
N LYS A 173 3.12 -13.60 6.30
CA LYS A 173 4.06 -14.64 6.73
C LYS A 173 5.25 -14.81 5.79
N ILE A 174 5.08 -14.64 4.50
CA ILE A 174 6.18 -14.68 3.52
C ILE A 174 7.14 -13.54 3.78
N HIS A 175 6.64 -12.37 4.07
CA HIS A 175 7.41 -11.15 4.36
C HIS A 175 8.47 -10.90 3.28
N GLN A 176 8.00 -10.71 2.06
CA GLN A 176 8.76 -10.83 0.82
C GLN A 176 9.77 -9.71 0.57
N PHE A 177 9.62 -8.55 1.20
CA PHE A 177 10.52 -7.42 1.05
C PHE A 177 11.39 -7.23 2.29
N GLN A 178 12.45 -6.46 2.15
CA GLN A 178 13.33 -6.14 3.26
C GLN A 178 12.65 -5.21 4.27
N ASP A 179 11.78 -4.32 3.81
CA ASP A 179 10.90 -3.42 4.56
C ASP A 179 9.67 -3.08 3.72
N GLY A 180 8.63 -2.47 4.30
CA GLY A 180 7.41 -2.02 3.60
C GLY A 180 6.39 -3.10 3.29
N ASN A 181 6.52 -4.30 3.88
CA ASN A 181 5.61 -5.43 3.61
C ASN A 181 4.16 -5.11 3.98
N GLY A 182 3.91 -4.55 5.17
CA GLY A 182 2.56 -4.23 5.64
C GLY A 182 1.87 -3.09 4.87
N ARG A 183 2.61 -2.35 4.03
CA ARG A 183 2.10 -1.22 3.23
C ARG A 183 1.89 -1.54 1.75
N VAL A 184 2.37 -2.67 1.27
CA VAL A 184 2.20 -3.19 -0.09
C VAL A 184 1.07 -4.21 -0.13
#